data_1ce2a14f74a686573027d7f28dbb6fc7
#
_entry.id   1ce2a14f74a686573027d7f28dbb6fc7
#
_cell.length_a   1.000
_cell.length_b   1.000
_cell.length_c   1.000
_cell.angle_alpha   90.00
_cell.angle_beta   90.00
_cell.angle_gamma   90.00
#
_symmetry.space_group_name_H-M   'P 1'
#
loop_
_entity.id
_entity.type
_entity.pdbx_description
1 polymer ?
#
loop_
_entity_poly.entity_id
_entity_poly.type
_entity_poly.pdbx_seq_one_letter_code
_entity_poly.pdbx_strand_id
1 'polypeptide(L)'
;MKKLLLATAALAMVAGSAFAERYVMITHTQGTDPFWPVVEKGGRDAAAAIGADFEYNFDPSGDMSGMAKLIEAAAASNPDGIIVSLPDADALGGAIRAAADSGIPVITMNSGLESSAAVGALMHVGQPERLAGEKAGARAKAEGVTNGLCLNQEAFNTALVDRCEDTSQAWAAI
;
A
#
# COMPACT_ATOMS: atom_id res chain seq x y z
N MET A 1 60.45 -18.72 10.94
CA MET A 1 59.54 -18.21 9.87
C MET A 1 58.32 -19.13 9.63
N LYS A 2 57.71 -19.71 10.68
CA LYS A 2 56.55 -20.64 10.55
C LYS A 2 55.32 -20.21 11.39
N LYS A 3 55.33 -18.99 11.97
CA LYS A 3 54.25 -18.51 12.86
C LYS A 3 53.42 -17.35 12.28
N LEU A 4 53.65 -16.93 11.04
CA LEU A 4 52.94 -15.80 10.41
C LEU A 4 51.83 -16.18 9.45
N LEU A 5 51.59 -17.47 9.19
CA LEU A 5 50.64 -17.97 8.21
C LEU A 5 49.28 -18.40 8.79
N LEU A 6 49.11 -18.33 10.10
CA LEU A 6 47.87 -18.73 10.79
C LEU A 6 46.91 -17.59 11.13
N ALA A 7 47.30 -16.33 10.93
CA ALA A 7 46.49 -15.15 11.29
C ALA A 7 45.57 -14.65 10.17
N THR A 8 45.78 -15.10 8.91
CA THR A 8 44.99 -14.64 7.76
C THR A 8 43.75 -15.49 7.44
N ALA A 9 43.61 -16.67 8.06
CA ALA A 9 42.46 -17.56 7.80
C ALA A 9 41.22 -17.27 8.64
N ALA A 10 41.34 -16.46 9.71
CA ALA A 10 40.20 -16.17 10.63
C ALA A 10 39.32 -14.98 10.24
N LEU A 11 39.75 -14.17 9.23
CA LEU A 11 38.98 -12.98 8.82
C LEU A 11 37.98 -13.23 7.66
N ALA A 12 37.99 -14.43 7.10
CA ALA A 12 37.16 -14.76 5.93
C ALA A 12 35.78 -15.36 6.27
N MET A 13 35.40 -15.52 7.54
CA MET A 13 34.17 -16.19 7.95
C MET A 13 33.07 -15.26 8.46
N VAL A 14 33.18 -13.96 8.28
CA VAL A 14 32.11 -13.00 8.61
C VAL A 14 31.55 -12.36 7.33
N ALA A 15 31.51 -13.10 6.22
CA ALA A 15 30.59 -12.81 5.16
C ALA A 15 29.23 -13.39 5.62
N GLY A 16 28.55 -12.68 6.49
CA GLY A 16 27.16 -12.97 6.80
C GLY A 16 26.41 -13.06 5.48
N SER A 17 25.66 -14.14 5.27
CA SER A 17 24.74 -14.25 4.14
C SER A 17 23.87 -13.01 4.16
N ALA A 18 24.10 -12.09 3.24
CA ALA A 18 23.15 -11.03 2.98
C ALA A 18 21.89 -11.72 2.45
N PHE A 19 20.93 -11.96 3.33
CA PHE A 19 19.60 -12.37 2.90
C PHE A 19 19.04 -11.19 2.10
N ALA A 20 18.42 -11.48 0.96
CA ALA A 20 17.69 -10.47 0.21
C ALA A 20 16.58 -9.92 1.14
N GLU A 21 16.41 -8.59 1.15
CA GLU A 21 15.28 -7.97 1.83
C GLU A 21 13.97 -8.51 1.23
N ARG A 22 12.96 -8.70 2.06
CA ARG A 22 11.66 -9.25 1.63
C ARG A 22 10.53 -8.28 1.93
N TYR A 23 9.82 -7.90 0.88
CA TYR A 23 8.68 -6.99 0.95
C TYR A 23 7.38 -7.70 0.60
N VAL A 24 6.34 -7.45 1.39
CA VAL A 24 5.00 -8.01 1.17
C VAL A 24 4.03 -6.89 0.83
N MET A 25 3.38 -7.00 -0.33
CA MET A 25 2.32 -6.09 -0.76
C MET A 25 0.96 -6.76 -0.62
N ILE A 26 0.00 -6.09 0.03
CA ILE A 26 -1.36 -6.60 0.23
C ILE A 26 -2.35 -5.54 -0.26
N THR A 27 -3.28 -5.94 -1.12
CA THR A 27 -4.25 -5.03 -1.73
C THR A 27 -5.67 -5.54 -1.61
N HIS A 28 -6.65 -4.62 -1.72
CA HIS A 28 -8.08 -4.92 -1.62
C HIS A 28 -8.73 -5.36 -2.95
N THR A 29 -7.93 -5.84 -3.89
CA THR A 29 -8.47 -6.35 -5.16
C THR A 29 -9.21 -7.67 -4.98
N GLN A 30 -10.16 -7.92 -5.89
CA GLN A 30 -10.79 -9.24 -6.05
C GLN A 30 -10.13 -10.06 -7.18
N GLY A 31 -9.02 -9.58 -7.74
CA GLY A 31 -8.27 -10.25 -8.81
C GLY A 31 -8.82 -10.04 -10.23
N THR A 32 -9.96 -9.37 -10.39
CA THR A 32 -10.59 -9.10 -11.71
C THR A 32 -10.37 -7.68 -12.22
N ASP A 33 -9.91 -6.78 -11.36
CA ASP A 33 -9.66 -5.38 -11.69
C ASP A 33 -8.33 -5.25 -12.47
N PRO A 34 -8.34 -4.65 -13.67
CA PRO A 34 -7.14 -4.49 -14.49
C PRO A 34 -6.10 -3.50 -13.94
N PHE A 35 -6.45 -2.70 -12.94
CA PHE A 35 -5.54 -1.76 -12.29
C PHE A 35 -4.44 -2.48 -11.49
N TRP A 36 -4.81 -3.47 -10.68
CA TRP A 36 -3.90 -4.10 -9.74
C TRP A 36 -2.73 -4.88 -10.36
N PRO A 37 -2.87 -5.57 -11.50
CA PRO A 37 -1.72 -6.17 -12.19
C PRO A 37 -0.63 -5.18 -12.58
N VAL A 38 -1.00 -3.91 -12.86
CA VAL A 38 -0.01 -2.85 -13.14
C VAL A 38 0.74 -2.46 -11.87
N VAL A 39 0.03 -2.38 -10.75
CA VAL A 39 0.62 -2.09 -9.43
C VAL A 39 1.56 -3.22 -9.00
N GLU A 40 1.09 -4.47 -9.09
CA GLU A 40 1.90 -5.65 -8.81
C GLU A 40 3.18 -5.67 -9.64
N LYS A 41 3.06 -5.42 -10.95
CA LYS A 41 4.22 -5.34 -11.83
C LYS A 41 5.22 -4.27 -11.36
N GLY A 42 4.74 -3.11 -10.96
CA GLY A 42 5.58 -2.04 -10.40
C GLY A 42 6.35 -2.49 -9.17
N GLY A 43 5.70 -3.20 -8.25
CA GLY A 43 6.32 -3.78 -7.06
C GLY A 43 7.41 -4.80 -7.41
N ARG A 44 7.12 -5.72 -8.35
CA ARG A 44 8.08 -6.71 -8.83
C ARG A 44 9.29 -6.09 -9.53
N ASP A 45 9.06 -5.08 -10.38
CA ASP A 45 10.14 -4.37 -11.06
C ASP A 45 11.03 -3.62 -10.06
N ALA A 46 10.45 -2.98 -9.05
CA ALA A 46 11.20 -2.28 -8.00
C ALA A 46 12.04 -3.24 -7.16
N ALA A 47 11.46 -4.35 -6.72
CA ALA A 47 12.19 -5.38 -5.96
C ALA A 47 13.35 -5.97 -6.77
N ALA A 48 13.12 -6.30 -8.04
CA ALA A 48 14.16 -6.79 -8.94
C ALA A 48 15.32 -5.79 -9.11
N ALA A 49 15.01 -4.48 -9.15
CA ALA A 49 16.01 -3.43 -9.31
C ALA A 49 16.95 -3.31 -8.10
N ILE A 50 16.49 -3.67 -6.89
CA ILE A 50 17.27 -3.61 -5.65
C ILE A 50 17.73 -4.99 -5.16
N GLY A 51 17.38 -6.07 -5.87
CA GLY A 51 17.74 -7.43 -5.49
C GLY A 51 16.97 -7.97 -4.28
N ALA A 52 15.74 -7.48 -4.05
CA ALA A 52 14.87 -7.90 -2.97
C ALA A 52 13.85 -8.97 -3.41
N ASP A 53 13.36 -9.74 -2.46
CA ASP A 53 12.22 -10.63 -2.64
C ASP A 53 10.90 -9.85 -2.52
N PHE A 54 9.93 -10.19 -3.36
CA PHE A 54 8.63 -9.52 -3.39
C PHE A 54 7.48 -10.53 -3.42
N GLU A 55 6.56 -10.36 -2.48
CA GLU A 55 5.34 -11.15 -2.36
C GLU A 55 4.12 -10.25 -2.56
N TYR A 56 3.13 -10.72 -3.35
CA TYR A 56 1.89 -9.99 -3.60
C TYR A 56 0.70 -10.84 -3.19
N ASN A 57 -0.16 -10.31 -2.31
CA ASN A 57 -1.30 -10.99 -1.74
C ASN A 57 -2.57 -10.13 -1.82
N PHE A 58 -3.70 -10.80 -1.96
CA PHE A 58 -5.04 -10.22 -1.85
C PHE A 58 -6.05 -11.29 -1.46
N ASP A 59 -7.19 -10.87 -0.92
CA ASP A 59 -8.31 -11.77 -0.69
C ASP A 59 -9.21 -11.83 -1.94
N PRO A 60 -9.35 -12.98 -2.61
CA PRO A 60 -10.16 -13.09 -3.83
C PRO A 60 -11.65 -12.80 -3.64
N SER A 61 -12.14 -12.89 -2.41
CA SER A 61 -13.54 -12.52 -2.09
C SER A 61 -13.73 -11.01 -1.96
N GLY A 62 -12.64 -10.24 -1.82
CA GLY A 62 -12.67 -8.81 -1.53
C GLY A 62 -13.12 -8.48 -0.10
N ASP A 63 -13.11 -9.48 0.80
CA ASP A 63 -13.50 -9.29 2.19
C ASP A 63 -12.40 -8.60 3.00
N MET A 64 -12.75 -7.50 3.70
CA MET A 64 -11.81 -6.75 4.51
C MET A 64 -11.30 -7.56 5.72
N SER A 65 -12.10 -8.48 6.26
CA SER A 65 -11.64 -9.36 7.33
C SER A 65 -10.63 -10.41 6.84
N GLY A 66 -10.79 -10.87 5.60
CA GLY A 66 -9.81 -11.72 4.91
C GLY A 66 -8.50 -10.95 4.67
N MET A 67 -8.59 -9.71 4.20
CA MET A 67 -7.43 -8.85 4.00
C MET A 67 -6.70 -8.54 5.33
N ALA A 68 -7.44 -8.29 6.42
CA ALA A 68 -6.83 -8.08 7.75
C ALA A 68 -5.99 -9.30 8.18
N LYS A 69 -6.50 -10.53 7.98
CA LYS A 69 -5.75 -11.76 8.26
C LYS A 69 -4.50 -11.91 7.40
N LEU A 70 -4.52 -11.47 6.14
CA LEU A 70 -3.33 -11.45 5.29
C LEU A 70 -2.28 -10.48 5.81
N ILE A 71 -2.69 -9.32 6.34
CA ILE A 71 -1.78 -8.35 6.97
C ILE A 71 -1.17 -8.95 8.24
N GLU A 72 -1.97 -9.58 9.09
CA GLU A 72 -1.51 -10.27 10.30
C GLU A 72 -0.53 -11.40 9.97
N ALA A 73 -0.84 -12.21 8.96
CA ALA A 73 0.04 -13.30 8.50
C ALA A 73 1.35 -12.76 7.92
N ALA A 74 1.30 -11.68 7.15
CA ALA A 74 2.49 -11.01 6.65
C ALA A 74 3.36 -10.51 7.81
N ALA A 75 2.77 -9.81 8.78
CA ALA A 75 3.49 -9.32 9.96
C ALA A 75 4.14 -10.47 10.76
N ALA A 76 3.41 -11.57 10.97
CA ALA A 76 3.93 -12.74 11.67
C ALA A 76 5.12 -13.41 10.94
N SER A 77 5.26 -13.21 9.63
CA SER A 77 6.38 -13.72 8.84
C SER A 77 7.63 -12.83 8.90
N ASN A 78 7.55 -11.70 9.61
CA ASN A 78 8.63 -10.74 9.83
C ASN A 78 9.33 -10.29 8.54
N PRO A 79 8.64 -9.63 7.60
CA PRO A 79 9.25 -9.07 6.40
C PRO A 79 10.04 -7.79 6.74
N ASP A 80 10.89 -7.34 5.82
CA ASP A 80 11.60 -6.06 5.95
C ASP A 80 10.70 -4.84 5.66
N GLY A 81 9.52 -5.07 5.11
CA GLY A 81 8.49 -4.05 4.95
C GLY A 81 7.16 -4.60 4.42
N ILE A 82 6.09 -3.89 4.77
CA ILE A 82 4.73 -4.17 4.29
C ILE A 82 4.22 -2.95 3.50
N ILE A 83 3.66 -3.22 2.34
CA ILE A 83 2.97 -2.23 1.50
C ILE A 83 1.50 -2.63 1.46
N VAL A 84 0.59 -1.73 1.85
CA VAL A 84 -0.82 -2.09 2.02
C VAL A 84 -1.74 -1.01 1.47
N SER A 85 -2.79 -1.39 0.74
CA SER A 85 -3.88 -0.45 0.44
C SER A 85 -4.81 -0.32 1.65
N LEU A 86 -5.35 0.88 1.89
CA LEU A 86 -6.15 1.17 3.08
C LEU A 86 -7.53 1.76 2.70
N PRO A 87 -8.43 0.96 2.08
CA PRO A 87 -9.75 1.44 1.66
C PRO A 87 -10.69 1.67 2.85
N ASP A 88 -10.52 0.90 3.93
CA ASP A 88 -11.32 0.96 5.16
C ASP A 88 -10.40 0.92 6.38
N ALA A 89 -10.22 2.08 7.01
CA ALA A 89 -9.35 2.20 8.17
C ALA A 89 -9.93 1.57 9.44
N ASP A 90 -11.25 1.45 9.55
CA ASP A 90 -11.89 0.81 10.69
C ASP A 90 -11.67 -0.71 10.65
N ALA A 91 -11.78 -1.31 9.47
CA ALA A 91 -11.59 -2.74 9.28
C ALA A 91 -10.10 -3.17 9.34
N LEU A 92 -9.20 -2.39 8.75
CA LEU A 92 -7.80 -2.77 8.53
C LEU A 92 -6.81 -2.11 9.50
N GLY A 93 -7.18 -0.96 10.07
CA GLY A 93 -6.26 -0.13 10.85
C GLY A 93 -5.67 -0.85 12.07
N GLY A 94 -6.40 -1.76 12.69
CA GLY A 94 -5.92 -2.57 13.81
C GLY A 94 -4.74 -3.47 13.41
N ALA A 95 -4.88 -4.22 12.32
CA ALA A 95 -3.85 -5.12 11.81
C ALA A 95 -2.61 -4.36 11.31
N ILE A 96 -2.82 -3.23 10.62
CA ILE A 96 -1.73 -2.38 10.12
C ILE A 96 -0.94 -1.79 11.28
N ARG A 97 -1.63 -1.25 12.29
CA ARG A 97 -0.99 -0.68 13.49
C ARG A 97 -0.19 -1.73 14.24
N ALA A 98 -0.74 -2.94 14.42
CA ALA A 98 -0.03 -4.03 15.09
C ALA A 98 1.25 -4.41 14.35
N ALA A 99 1.26 -4.41 13.01
CA ALA A 99 2.46 -4.63 12.21
C ALA A 99 3.48 -3.51 12.43
N ALA A 100 3.06 -2.25 12.37
CA ALA A 100 3.93 -1.08 12.59
C ALA A 100 4.51 -1.07 14.02
N ASP A 101 3.70 -1.34 15.04
CA ASP A 101 4.10 -1.39 16.45
C ASP A 101 5.10 -2.53 16.73
N SER A 102 5.08 -3.60 15.93
CA SER A 102 6.08 -4.67 16.00
C SER A 102 7.45 -4.30 15.40
N GLY A 103 7.56 -3.09 14.84
CA GLY A 103 8.80 -2.57 14.26
C GLY A 103 8.94 -2.83 12.76
N ILE A 104 7.92 -3.39 12.10
CA ILE A 104 7.93 -3.58 10.65
C ILE A 104 7.59 -2.25 9.96
N PRO A 105 8.43 -1.74 9.05
CA PRO A 105 8.11 -0.57 8.25
C PRO A 105 6.85 -0.80 7.41
N VAL A 106 5.84 0.05 7.56
CA VAL A 106 4.60 -0.04 6.78
C VAL A 106 4.43 1.20 5.91
N ILE A 107 4.07 0.99 4.65
CA ILE A 107 3.67 2.03 3.70
C ILE A 107 2.23 1.77 3.28
N THR A 108 1.36 2.78 3.37
CA THR A 108 0.04 2.68 2.76
C THR A 108 0.07 3.17 1.31
N MET A 109 -0.81 2.63 0.47
CA MET A 109 -0.90 3.01 -0.93
C MET A 109 -2.33 3.05 -1.45
N ASN A 110 -2.53 3.73 -2.57
CA ASN A 110 -3.78 3.89 -3.29
C ASN A 110 -4.86 4.61 -2.46
N SER A 111 -5.56 3.91 -1.57
CA SER A 111 -6.58 4.46 -0.68
C SER A 111 -6.04 4.70 0.73
N GLY A 112 -6.65 5.62 1.49
CA GLY A 112 -6.43 5.80 2.92
C GLY A 112 -5.37 6.85 3.29
N LEU A 113 -5.10 7.84 2.43
CA LEU A 113 -4.17 8.94 2.73
C LEU A 113 -4.46 9.58 4.09
N GLU A 114 -5.73 9.92 4.36
CA GLU A 114 -6.15 10.64 5.58
C GLU A 114 -5.93 9.81 6.86
N SER A 115 -5.97 8.48 6.76
CA SER A 115 -5.81 7.56 7.88
C SER A 115 -4.40 6.99 8.01
N SER A 116 -3.54 7.19 7.01
CA SER A 116 -2.22 6.56 6.90
C SER A 116 -1.34 6.80 8.14
N ALA A 117 -1.22 8.04 8.57
CA ALA A 117 -0.42 8.38 9.75
C ALA A 117 -1.01 7.80 11.05
N ALA A 118 -2.33 7.75 11.17
CA ALA A 118 -3.01 7.24 12.36
C ALA A 118 -2.86 5.72 12.54
N VAL A 119 -2.58 4.98 11.47
CA VAL A 119 -2.30 3.53 11.54
C VAL A 119 -0.80 3.22 11.66
N GLY A 120 0.05 4.23 11.86
CA GLY A 120 1.49 4.05 12.07
C GLY A 120 2.30 3.84 10.78
N ALA A 121 1.72 4.11 9.61
CA ALA A 121 2.46 4.01 8.36
C ALA A 121 3.50 5.15 8.24
N LEU A 122 4.67 4.83 7.66
CA LEU A 122 5.75 5.79 7.45
C LEU A 122 5.38 6.86 6.41
N MET A 123 4.62 6.46 5.40
CA MET A 123 4.17 7.35 4.33
C MET A 123 2.99 6.73 3.58
N HIS A 124 2.34 7.54 2.76
CA HIS A 124 1.32 7.12 1.80
C HIS A 124 1.79 7.36 0.36
N VAL A 125 1.55 6.40 -0.52
CA VAL A 125 1.78 6.51 -1.96
C VAL A 125 0.45 6.46 -2.69
N GLY A 126 -0.07 7.60 -3.06
CA GLY A 126 -1.39 7.73 -3.70
C GLY A 126 -1.69 9.16 -4.07
N GLN A 127 -2.94 9.43 -4.42
CA GLN A 127 -3.42 10.78 -4.70
C GLN A 127 -4.28 11.31 -3.53
N PRO A 128 -4.31 12.63 -3.30
CA PRO A 128 -5.27 13.24 -2.38
C PRO A 128 -6.67 13.21 -3.02
N GLU A 129 -7.55 12.33 -2.53
CA GLU A 129 -8.83 12.06 -3.19
C GLU A 129 -9.79 13.25 -3.16
N ARG A 130 -9.82 13.99 -2.07
CA ARG A 130 -10.61 15.24 -1.97
C ARG A 130 -10.18 16.24 -3.02
N LEU A 131 -8.89 16.50 -3.14
CA LEU A 131 -8.35 17.41 -4.17
C LEU A 131 -8.62 16.91 -5.60
N ALA A 132 -8.56 15.59 -5.81
CA ALA A 132 -8.90 15.00 -7.10
C ALA A 132 -10.40 15.22 -7.43
N GLY A 133 -11.28 15.03 -6.44
CA GLY A 133 -12.70 15.32 -6.55
C GLY A 133 -12.98 16.78 -6.86
N GLU A 134 -12.42 17.72 -6.10
CA GLU A 134 -12.54 19.17 -6.33
C GLU A 134 -12.14 19.54 -7.76
N LYS A 135 -11.00 19.06 -8.22
CA LYS A 135 -10.52 19.34 -9.59
C LYS A 135 -11.41 18.74 -10.66
N ALA A 136 -11.92 17.53 -10.44
CA ALA A 136 -12.85 16.90 -11.38
C ALA A 136 -14.18 17.68 -11.48
N GLY A 137 -14.74 18.10 -10.35
CA GLY A 137 -15.95 18.93 -10.30
C GLY A 137 -15.75 20.30 -10.96
N ALA A 138 -14.65 20.98 -10.64
CA ALA A 138 -14.30 22.25 -11.25
C ALA A 138 -14.12 22.13 -12.77
N ARG A 139 -13.49 21.05 -13.23
CA ARG A 139 -13.32 20.75 -14.66
C ARG A 139 -14.65 20.51 -15.36
N ALA A 140 -15.52 19.67 -14.79
CA ALA A 140 -16.85 19.41 -15.34
C ALA A 140 -17.67 20.69 -15.47
N LYS A 141 -17.64 21.57 -14.46
CA LYS A 141 -18.29 22.87 -14.47
C LYS A 141 -17.74 23.77 -15.58
N ALA A 142 -16.43 23.89 -15.71
CA ALA A 142 -15.78 24.73 -16.74
C ALA A 142 -16.11 24.26 -18.16
N GLU A 143 -16.37 22.98 -18.36
CA GLU A 143 -16.78 22.38 -19.63
C GLU A 143 -18.31 22.45 -19.88
N GLY A 144 -19.07 23.07 -18.97
CA GLY A 144 -20.52 23.26 -19.12
C GLY A 144 -21.33 22.00 -18.89
N VAL A 145 -20.81 21.00 -18.16
CA VAL A 145 -21.56 19.81 -17.80
C VAL A 145 -22.71 20.20 -16.86
N THR A 146 -23.94 19.88 -17.26
CA THR A 146 -25.15 20.23 -16.50
C THR A 146 -25.73 19.05 -15.70
N ASN A 147 -25.39 17.83 -16.06
CA ASN A 147 -25.82 16.62 -15.37
C ASN A 147 -24.65 15.67 -15.21
N GLY A 148 -24.39 15.19 -14.01
CA GLY A 148 -23.32 14.25 -13.69
C GLY A 148 -23.82 13.13 -12.78
N LEU A 149 -23.15 11.99 -12.88
CA LEU A 149 -23.38 10.84 -12.02
C LEU A 149 -22.03 10.33 -11.54
N CYS A 150 -21.86 10.21 -10.22
CA CYS A 150 -20.71 9.54 -9.65
C CYS A 150 -21.04 8.07 -9.41
N LEU A 151 -20.27 7.17 -10.04
CA LEU A 151 -20.36 5.73 -9.80
C LEU A 151 -19.30 5.33 -8.78
N ASN A 152 -19.73 4.96 -7.59
CA ASN A 152 -18.86 4.40 -6.57
C ASN A 152 -19.01 2.87 -6.56
N GLN A 153 -17.99 2.16 -7.04
CA GLN A 153 -18.00 0.70 -7.13
C GLN A 153 -17.64 0.00 -5.83
N GLU A 154 -17.12 0.75 -4.82
CA GLU A 154 -16.70 0.21 -3.53
C GLU A 154 -17.21 1.12 -2.40
N ALA A 155 -18.44 0.87 -1.97
CA ALA A 155 -19.12 1.72 -0.99
C ALA A 155 -18.39 1.80 0.38
N PHE A 156 -17.55 0.83 0.72
CA PHE A 156 -16.71 0.80 1.92
C PHE A 156 -15.42 1.63 1.78
N ASN A 157 -15.03 1.97 0.53
CA ASN A 157 -13.78 2.68 0.26
C ASN A 157 -13.96 4.18 0.46
N THR A 158 -13.48 4.69 1.60
CA THR A 158 -13.61 6.10 1.97
C THR A 158 -12.98 7.05 0.94
N ALA A 159 -11.89 6.65 0.29
CA ALA A 159 -11.25 7.44 -0.75
C ALA A 159 -12.17 7.70 -1.95
N LEU A 160 -12.99 6.71 -2.35
CA LEU A 160 -13.96 6.86 -3.44
C LEU A 160 -15.18 7.69 -3.02
N VAL A 161 -15.60 7.57 -1.75
CA VAL A 161 -16.66 8.43 -1.18
C VAL A 161 -16.20 9.87 -1.21
N ASP A 162 -15.03 10.18 -0.67
CA ASP A 162 -14.45 11.53 -0.63
C ASP A 162 -14.34 12.14 -2.03
N ARG A 163 -13.83 11.37 -2.99
CA ARG A 163 -13.72 11.84 -4.39
C ARG A 163 -15.06 12.19 -4.99
N CYS A 164 -16.11 11.37 -4.77
CA CYS A 164 -17.45 11.65 -5.26
C CYS A 164 -18.08 12.87 -4.61
N GLU A 165 -17.96 12.99 -3.28
CA GLU A 165 -18.51 14.10 -2.51
C GLU A 165 -17.88 15.44 -2.95
N ASP A 166 -16.56 15.51 -2.97
CA ASP A 166 -15.86 16.75 -3.34
C ASP A 166 -16.04 17.09 -4.82
N THR A 167 -16.18 16.08 -5.72
CA THR A 167 -16.60 16.33 -7.11
C THR A 167 -17.96 17.00 -7.17
N SER A 168 -18.93 16.50 -6.42
CA SER A 168 -20.29 17.03 -6.39
C SER A 168 -20.35 18.43 -5.81
N GLN A 169 -19.62 18.68 -4.72
CA GLN A 169 -19.54 19.98 -4.06
C GLN A 169 -18.90 21.03 -4.97
N ALA A 170 -17.75 20.73 -5.56
CA ALA A 170 -17.04 21.66 -6.46
C ALA A 170 -17.83 21.95 -7.74
N TRP A 171 -18.60 21.00 -8.21
CA TRP A 171 -19.47 21.18 -9.36
C TRP A 171 -20.70 22.04 -9.03
N ALA A 172 -21.34 21.78 -7.86
CA ALA A 172 -22.52 22.52 -7.41
C ALA A 172 -22.21 23.93 -6.87
N ALA A 173 -20.98 24.21 -6.43
CA ALA A 173 -20.58 25.51 -5.91
C ALA A 173 -20.67 26.60 -6.98
N ILE A 174 -21.61 27.52 -6.83
CA ILE A 174 -21.87 28.69 -7.69
C ILE A 174 -21.30 29.92 -7.00
#